data_b3c530a215f99b84365dd6774b009e0f
#
_entry.id   b3c530a215f99b84365dd6774b009e0f
#
_cell.length_a   1.000
_cell.length_b   1.000
_cell.length_c   1.000
_cell.angle_alpha   90.00
_cell.angle_beta   90.00
_cell.angle_gamma   90.00
#
_symmetry.space_group_name_H-M   'P 1'
#
loop_
_entity.id
_entity.type
_entity.pdbx_description
1 polymer ?
#
loop_
_entity_poly.entity_id
_entity_poly.type
_entity_poly.pdbx_seq_one_letter_code
_entity_poly.pdbx_strand_id
1 'polypeptide(L)'
;MTLAPAVPAGVHDDVLRRVAADVSATGGLTFYVEDEAITYTADGTSVLVEEGLDHGAAAVRLSRRAWNDLVGQVSTFVSLFLSNELTFERGGFEQLADWDPILKYLHAGIPPYDPSRADFHGRDPAATFTADTDDAELAAQLRTMGYLHIKGVFSAEETEAANQEIDRLASLARPGDDQSWWVTTEDGSTALCRLVYASLRSPVLAALESDPRVQRLGTLLDPNLRIAPDRMEGTAVLIKVPGRTSGLSNIPWHQDCGTGGHAIFCPSVSIGIQLTGSSAATGNLQVVPGSHGQTLHYLWKDRLTNVPVVGIDTAPGDVTVHIQDVMHASPKPTGAGQRRTMYVTHYPPALWDHIGPGQALNDLVRNRTEQVARLGGPSRDAT
;
A
#
# COMPACT_ATOMS: atom_id res chain seq x y z
N MET A 1 -9.17 11.65 -29.25
CA MET A 1 -9.90 11.29 -28.00
C MET A 1 -9.66 12.42 -27.04
N THR A 2 -10.69 13.07 -26.48
CA THR A 2 -10.52 14.19 -25.53
C THR A 2 -9.80 13.71 -24.26
N LEU A 3 -9.00 14.57 -23.66
CA LEU A 3 -8.34 14.30 -22.35
C LEU A 3 -9.31 14.51 -21.19
N ALA A 4 -10.32 15.36 -21.40
CA ALA A 4 -11.30 15.66 -20.35
C ALA A 4 -12.06 14.40 -19.90
N PRO A 5 -12.34 14.25 -18.60
CA PRO A 5 -13.08 13.11 -18.11
C PRO A 5 -14.51 13.10 -18.69
N ALA A 6 -14.91 11.92 -19.18
CA ALA A 6 -16.34 11.65 -19.26
C ALA A 6 -16.80 11.38 -17.82
N VAL A 7 -17.38 12.39 -17.18
CA VAL A 7 -17.74 12.30 -15.74
C VAL A 7 -18.57 11.03 -15.48
N PRO A 8 -18.09 10.07 -14.67
CA PRO A 8 -18.79 8.82 -14.45
C PRO A 8 -20.15 9.05 -13.76
N ALA A 9 -21.10 8.15 -14.02
CA ALA A 9 -22.34 8.11 -13.26
C ALA A 9 -22.00 7.88 -11.77
N GLY A 10 -22.48 8.76 -10.88
CA GLY A 10 -22.22 8.69 -9.44
C GLY A 10 -21.24 9.73 -8.91
N VAL A 11 -20.64 10.56 -9.76
CA VAL A 11 -19.93 11.76 -9.30
C VAL A 11 -20.95 12.80 -8.81
N HIS A 12 -20.84 13.18 -7.54
CA HIS A 12 -21.76 14.09 -6.87
C HIS A 12 -21.08 15.43 -6.53
N ASP A 13 -21.79 16.53 -6.71
CA ASP A 13 -21.29 17.89 -6.47
C ASP A 13 -20.83 18.14 -5.01
N ASP A 14 -21.46 17.50 -4.02
CA ASP A 14 -21.08 17.63 -2.62
C ASP A 14 -19.71 17.00 -2.33
N VAL A 15 -19.41 15.87 -2.99
CA VAL A 15 -18.07 15.23 -2.90
C VAL A 15 -17.03 16.08 -3.62
N LEU A 16 -17.34 16.59 -4.82
CA LEU A 16 -16.45 17.48 -5.55
C LEU A 16 -16.11 18.73 -4.76
N ARG A 17 -17.09 19.36 -4.10
CA ARG A 17 -16.85 20.53 -3.22
C ARG A 17 -15.92 20.20 -2.08
N ARG A 18 -16.07 19.04 -1.43
CA ARG A 18 -15.19 18.62 -0.35
C ARG A 18 -13.75 18.46 -0.82
N VAL A 19 -13.53 17.66 -1.89
CA VAL A 19 -12.16 17.44 -2.39
C VAL A 19 -11.54 18.70 -3.01
N ALA A 20 -12.35 19.60 -3.59
CA ALA A 20 -11.87 20.89 -4.07
C ALA A 20 -11.33 21.77 -2.92
N ALA A 21 -11.98 21.74 -1.76
CA ALA A 21 -11.49 22.44 -0.57
C ALA A 21 -10.14 21.88 -0.10
N ASP A 22 -9.94 20.56 -0.17
CA ASP A 22 -8.70 19.90 0.26
C ASP A 22 -7.48 20.29 -0.59
N VAL A 23 -7.65 20.59 -1.89
CA VAL A 23 -6.53 20.88 -2.80
C VAL A 23 -6.44 22.34 -3.22
N SER A 24 -7.37 23.19 -2.84
CA SER A 24 -7.38 24.61 -3.26
C SER A 24 -6.08 25.35 -2.94
N ALA A 25 -5.41 25.00 -1.85
CA ALA A 25 -4.12 25.59 -1.45
C ALA A 25 -2.91 24.98 -2.22
N THR A 26 -3.06 23.84 -2.87
CA THR A 26 -1.97 23.15 -3.58
C THR A 26 -1.68 23.80 -4.94
N GLY A 27 -2.63 24.55 -5.49
CA GLY A 27 -2.59 25.12 -6.84
C GLY A 27 -3.03 24.11 -7.91
N GLY A 28 -3.07 24.55 -9.17
CA GLY A 28 -3.49 23.70 -10.29
C GLY A 28 -2.47 22.64 -10.67
N LEU A 29 -2.94 21.58 -11.32
CA LEU A 29 -2.13 20.49 -11.90
C LEU A 29 -2.36 20.40 -13.39
N THR A 30 -1.30 20.49 -14.19
CA THR A 30 -1.33 20.31 -15.65
C THR A 30 -0.73 18.94 -16.03
N PHE A 31 -1.41 18.22 -16.90
CA PHE A 31 -0.83 17.06 -17.60
C PHE A 31 -0.53 17.43 -19.04
N TYR A 32 0.69 17.16 -19.48
CA TYR A 32 1.07 17.13 -20.88
C TYR A 32 1.01 15.68 -21.37
N VAL A 33 0.11 15.40 -22.27
CA VAL A 33 -0.08 14.09 -22.87
C VAL A 33 0.28 14.18 -24.35
N GLU A 34 1.52 13.81 -24.66
CA GLU A 34 2.11 14.09 -25.97
C GLU A 34 2.09 15.61 -26.27
N ASP A 35 1.37 16.05 -27.31
CA ASP A 35 1.24 17.45 -27.73
C ASP A 35 -0.01 18.15 -27.17
N GLU A 36 -0.81 17.45 -26.36
CA GLU A 36 -2.02 17.99 -25.75
C GLU A 36 -1.77 18.33 -24.27
N ALA A 37 -2.53 19.28 -23.73
CA ALA A 37 -2.49 19.64 -22.32
C ALA A 37 -3.89 19.62 -21.71
N ILE A 38 -3.97 19.26 -20.43
CA ILE A 38 -5.19 19.37 -19.63
C ILE A 38 -4.80 19.87 -18.24
N THR A 39 -5.50 20.89 -17.76
CA THR A 39 -5.25 21.49 -16.45
C THR A 39 -6.46 21.35 -15.55
N TYR A 40 -6.20 20.95 -14.32
CA TYR A 40 -7.14 20.86 -13.22
C TYR A 40 -6.87 21.98 -12.22
N THR A 41 -7.88 22.75 -11.88
CA THR A 41 -7.82 23.79 -10.84
C THR A 41 -8.96 23.64 -9.85
N ALA A 42 -8.77 24.12 -8.64
CA ALA A 42 -9.80 24.13 -7.60
C ALA A 42 -9.84 25.49 -6.92
N ASP A 43 -11.05 26.03 -6.74
CA ASP A 43 -11.29 27.30 -6.06
C ASP A 43 -11.78 27.13 -4.60
N GLY A 44 -11.75 25.90 -4.08
CA GLY A 44 -12.25 25.54 -2.75
C GLY A 44 -13.74 25.17 -2.73
N THR A 45 -14.44 25.35 -3.85
CA THR A 45 -15.89 25.01 -3.97
C THR A 45 -16.17 24.14 -5.18
N SER A 46 -15.31 24.20 -6.21
CA SER A 46 -15.46 23.47 -7.46
C SER A 46 -14.10 23.07 -8.02
N VAL A 47 -14.12 22.09 -8.90
CA VAL A 47 -12.98 21.67 -9.73
C VAL A 47 -13.27 22.07 -11.16
N LEU A 48 -12.38 22.84 -11.76
CA LEU A 48 -12.42 23.21 -13.17
C LEU A 48 -11.41 22.38 -13.95
N VAL A 49 -11.81 21.90 -15.12
CA VAL A 49 -10.98 21.10 -16.03
C VAL A 49 -10.93 21.81 -17.37
N GLU A 50 -9.73 22.15 -17.82
CA GLU A 50 -9.51 22.96 -19.03
C GLU A 50 -8.49 22.29 -19.95
N GLU A 51 -8.93 21.96 -21.17
CA GLU A 51 -8.03 21.44 -22.22
C GLU A 51 -7.28 22.57 -22.93
N GLY A 52 -6.04 22.28 -23.34
CA GLY A 52 -5.21 23.18 -24.12
C GLY A 52 -4.58 24.33 -23.32
N LEU A 53 -4.80 24.42 -22.01
CA LEU A 53 -4.24 25.45 -21.14
C LEU A 53 -3.16 24.87 -20.23
N ASP A 54 -2.16 25.69 -19.92
CA ASP A 54 -1.05 25.38 -19.02
C ASP A 54 -0.87 26.51 -18.01
N HIS A 55 -1.57 26.41 -16.90
CA HIS A 55 -1.46 27.35 -15.78
C HIS A 55 -1.41 26.65 -14.40
N GLY A 56 -1.19 25.34 -14.40
CA GLY A 56 -1.04 24.59 -13.14
C GLY A 56 0.24 24.97 -12.39
N ALA A 57 0.17 25.03 -11.06
CA ALA A 57 1.35 25.20 -10.20
C ALA A 57 2.32 24.01 -10.31
N ALA A 58 1.78 22.82 -10.58
CA ALA A 58 2.53 21.64 -10.93
C ALA A 58 2.20 21.18 -12.36
N ALA A 59 3.15 20.54 -13.02
CA ALA A 59 2.95 19.98 -14.36
C ALA A 59 3.70 18.65 -14.53
N VAL A 60 3.03 17.70 -15.16
CA VAL A 60 3.49 16.33 -15.36
C VAL A 60 3.40 15.98 -16.83
N ARG A 61 4.44 15.35 -17.36
CA ARG A 61 4.46 14.81 -18.72
C ARG A 61 4.40 13.29 -18.74
N LEU A 62 3.56 12.74 -19.60
CA LEU A 62 3.42 11.30 -19.82
C LEU A 62 2.94 10.99 -21.24
N SER A 63 3.11 9.74 -21.67
CA SER A 63 2.59 9.26 -22.95
C SER A 63 1.07 9.11 -22.92
N ARG A 64 0.44 9.02 -24.10
CA ARG A 64 -0.99 8.70 -24.21
C ARG A 64 -1.35 7.37 -23.55
N ARG A 65 -0.50 6.36 -23.67
CA ARG A 65 -0.69 5.08 -22.98
C ARG A 65 -0.69 5.26 -21.48
N ALA A 66 0.33 5.90 -20.90
CA ALA A 66 0.42 6.13 -19.47
C ALA A 66 -0.75 6.98 -18.92
N TRP A 67 -1.22 7.96 -19.71
CA TRP A 67 -2.43 8.71 -19.39
C TRP A 67 -3.67 7.80 -19.33
N ASN A 68 -3.89 6.98 -20.34
CA ASN A 68 -5.03 6.06 -20.36
C ASN A 68 -4.96 5.05 -19.23
N ASP A 69 -3.77 4.54 -18.90
CA ASP A 69 -3.54 3.62 -17.79
C ASP A 69 -3.82 4.30 -16.44
N LEU A 70 -3.42 5.58 -16.27
CA LEU A 70 -3.69 6.37 -15.08
C LEU A 70 -5.19 6.61 -14.87
N VAL A 71 -5.86 7.18 -15.87
CA VAL A 71 -7.29 7.53 -15.76
C VAL A 71 -8.21 6.30 -15.79
N GLY A 72 -7.78 5.24 -16.46
CA GLY A 72 -8.45 3.94 -16.50
C GLY A 72 -8.20 3.07 -15.25
N GLN A 73 -7.43 3.56 -14.29
CA GLN A 73 -7.08 2.84 -13.05
C GLN A 73 -6.32 1.53 -13.29
N VAL A 74 -5.60 1.45 -14.41
CA VAL A 74 -4.72 0.34 -14.76
C VAL A 74 -3.37 0.49 -14.06
N SER A 75 -2.86 1.71 -14.00
CA SER A 75 -1.65 2.08 -13.26
C SER A 75 -1.91 3.27 -12.33
N THR A 76 -1.15 3.36 -11.26
CA THR A 76 -1.17 4.52 -10.38
C THR A 76 -0.11 5.54 -10.77
N PHE A 77 -0.26 6.79 -10.32
CA PHE A 77 0.80 7.78 -10.51
C PHE A 77 2.12 7.38 -9.81
N VAL A 78 2.05 6.66 -8.69
CA VAL A 78 3.23 6.10 -8.00
C VAL A 78 3.95 5.11 -8.91
N SER A 79 3.22 4.18 -9.50
CA SER A 79 3.77 3.18 -10.42
C SER A 79 4.40 3.85 -11.65
N LEU A 80 3.69 4.80 -12.29
CA LEU A 80 4.20 5.53 -13.44
C LEU A 80 5.46 6.35 -13.11
N PHE A 81 5.51 6.95 -11.92
CA PHE A 81 6.70 7.64 -11.44
C PHE A 81 7.88 6.69 -11.22
N LEU A 82 7.65 5.56 -10.55
CA LEU A 82 8.70 4.56 -10.30
C LEU A 82 9.23 3.92 -11.58
N SER A 83 8.38 3.73 -12.58
CA SER A 83 8.79 3.19 -13.89
C SER A 83 9.37 4.22 -14.86
N ASN A 84 9.49 5.51 -14.46
CA ASN A 84 9.88 6.64 -15.29
C ASN A 84 8.94 6.89 -16.50
N GLU A 85 7.70 6.50 -16.40
CA GLU A 85 6.67 6.80 -17.40
C GLU A 85 5.95 8.13 -17.14
N LEU A 86 6.29 8.77 -16.03
CA LEU A 86 5.81 10.07 -15.60
C LEU A 86 6.99 10.95 -15.21
N THR A 87 7.07 12.16 -15.75
CA THR A 87 8.10 13.14 -15.42
C THR A 87 7.49 14.47 -14.98
N PHE A 88 8.10 15.12 -13.99
CA PHE A 88 7.67 16.44 -13.54
C PHE A 88 8.36 17.52 -14.37
N GLU A 89 7.57 18.37 -15.02
CA GLU A 89 8.04 19.59 -15.71
C GLU A 89 8.15 20.76 -14.72
N ARG A 90 7.27 20.80 -13.71
CA ARG A 90 7.32 21.68 -12.54
C ARG A 90 6.55 21.10 -11.37
N GLY A 91 6.83 21.60 -10.16
CA GLY A 91 6.30 21.02 -8.95
C GLY A 91 6.94 19.67 -8.62
N GLY A 92 6.22 18.80 -7.97
CA GLY A 92 6.73 17.50 -7.58
C GLY A 92 5.65 16.49 -7.18
N PHE A 93 6.14 15.41 -6.61
CA PHE A 93 5.30 14.29 -6.20
C PHE A 93 4.17 14.68 -5.24
N GLU A 94 4.44 15.60 -4.31
CA GLU A 94 3.46 16.04 -3.31
C GLU A 94 2.21 16.65 -3.93
N GLN A 95 2.39 17.58 -4.91
CA GLN A 95 1.26 18.21 -5.59
C GLN A 95 0.44 17.19 -6.37
N LEU A 96 1.10 16.23 -7.04
CA LEU A 96 0.38 15.17 -7.76
C LEU A 96 -0.38 14.26 -6.79
N ALA A 97 0.22 13.91 -5.66
CA ALA A 97 -0.43 13.10 -4.62
C ALA A 97 -1.66 13.79 -4.03
N ASP A 98 -1.61 15.11 -3.87
CA ASP A 98 -2.76 15.90 -3.41
C ASP A 98 -3.93 15.86 -4.39
N TRP A 99 -3.64 15.85 -5.70
CA TRP A 99 -4.66 15.79 -6.76
C TRP A 99 -5.19 14.37 -7.03
N ASP A 100 -4.48 13.30 -6.63
CA ASP A 100 -4.83 11.92 -6.94
C ASP A 100 -6.27 11.53 -6.56
N PRO A 101 -6.79 11.86 -5.36
CA PRO A 101 -8.18 11.55 -5.01
C PRO A 101 -9.21 12.19 -5.93
N ILE A 102 -8.94 13.42 -6.40
CA ILE A 102 -9.83 14.14 -7.32
C ILE A 102 -9.80 13.48 -8.69
N LEU A 103 -8.60 13.17 -9.20
CA LEU A 103 -8.44 12.50 -10.50
C LEU A 103 -9.17 11.17 -10.52
N LYS A 104 -9.01 10.36 -9.48
CA LYS A 104 -9.71 9.07 -9.32
C LYS A 104 -11.23 9.26 -9.27
N TYR A 105 -11.69 10.27 -8.57
CA TYR A 105 -13.12 10.55 -8.51
C TYR A 105 -13.68 11.02 -9.84
N LEU A 106 -13.03 11.98 -10.50
CA LEU A 106 -13.48 12.53 -11.78
C LEU A 106 -13.42 11.54 -12.94
N HIS A 107 -12.41 10.68 -12.99
CA HIS A 107 -12.20 9.77 -14.11
C HIS A 107 -12.80 8.39 -13.91
N ALA A 108 -12.81 7.89 -12.67
CA ALA A 108 -13.24 6.52 -12.35
C ALA A 108 -14.42 6.44 -11.37
N GLY A 109 -14.89 7.56 -10.84
CA GLY A 109 -16.00 7.58 -9.87
C GLY A 109 -15.63 7.02 -8.49
N ILE A 110 -14.33 6.88 -8.19
CA ILE A 110 -13.85 6.33 -6.94
C ILE A 110 -13.95 7.38 -5.84
N PRO A 111 -14.80 7.20 -4.82
CA PRO A 111 -15.03 8.23 -3.84
C PRO A 111 -13.83 8.38 -2.89
N PRO A 112 -13.51 9.59 -2.45
CA PRO A 112 -12.64 9.79 -1.31
C PRO A 112 -13.29 9.27 -0.03
N TYR A 113 -12.47 8.66 0.84
CA TYR A 113 -12.93 8.14 2.13
C TYR A 113 -13.55 9.25 2.98
N ASP A 114 -14.70 8.97 3.54
CA ASP A 114 -15.43 9.86 4.44
C ASP A 114 -15.75 9.14 5.75
N PRO A 115 -15.01 9.43 6.82
CA PRO A 115 -15.24 8.77 8.10
C PRO A 115 -16.64 9.02 8.67
N SER A 116 -17.30 10.12 8.29
CA SER A 116 -18.67 10.43 8.73
C SER A 116 -19.73 9.58 8.04
N ARG A 117 -19.38 8.94 6.91
CA ARG A 117 -20.23 8.04 6.12
C ARG A 117 -19.82 6.57 6.23
N ALA A 118 -18.75 6.28 6.97
CA ALA A 118 -18.30 4.91 7.17
C ALA A 118 -19.37 4.11 7.94
N ASP A 119 -19.95 3.12 7.30
CA ASP A 119 -20.92 2.21 7.93
C ASP A 119 -20.24 0.86 8.17
N PHE A 120 -20.03 0.55 9.41
CA PHE A 120 -19.46 -0.73 9.83
C PHE A 120 -20.52 -1.82 10.05
N HIS A 121 -21.79 -1.55 9.73
CA HIS A 121 -22.88 -2.52 9.88
C HIS A 121 -22.94 -3.15 11.27
N GLY A 122 -22.66 -2.36 12.31
CA GLY A 122 -22.64 -2.80 13.70
C GLY A 122 -21.42 -3.66 14.10
N ARG A 123 -20.44 -3.83 13.21
CA ARG A 123 -19.21 -4.58 13.51
C ARG A 123 -18.22 -3.73 14.29
N ASP A 124 -17.47 -4.39 15.16
CA ASP A 124 -16.41 -3.76 15.94
C ASP A 124 -15.10 -3.71 15.13
N PRO A 125 -14.53 -2.53 14.86
CA PRO A 125 -13.21 -2.41 14.24
C PRO A 125 -12.09 -3.08 15.05
N ALA A 126 -12.22 -3.21 16.36
CA ALA A 126 -11.24 -3.86 17.24
C ALA A 126 -11.48 -5.37 17.42
N ALA A 127 -12.45 -5.95 16.70
CA ALA A 127 -12.78 -7.37 16.84
C ALA A 127 -11.57 -8.26 16.55
N THR A 128 -11.44 -9.31 17.37
CA THR A 128 -10.46 -10.38 17.17
C THR A 128 -11.15 -11.71 17.05
N PHE A 129 -10.59 -12.60 16.28
CA PHE A 129 -11.13 -13.91 15.96
C PHE A 129 -10.18 -15.02 16.40
N THR A 130 -10.61 -16.27 16.27
CA THR A 130 -9.79 -17.46 16.49
C THR A 130 -9.75 -18.30 15.21
N ALA A 131 -8.86 -19.28 15.15
CA ALA A 131 -8.67 -20.11 13.95
C ALA A 131 -9.91 -20.92 13.57
N ASP A 132 -10.81 -21.21 14.50
CA ASP A 132 -12.04 -21.95 14.34
C ASP A 132 -13.27 -21.09 14.03
N THR A 133 -13.09 -19.75 13.95
CA THR A 133 -14.18 -18.85 13.55
C THR A 133 -14.67 -19.18 12.13
N ASP A 134 -15.98 -19.14 11.95
CA ASP A 134 -16.65 -19.46 10.69
C ASP A 134 -16.20 -18.55 9.54
N ASP A 135 -16.00 -19.12 8.33
CA ASP A 135 -15.54 -18.39 7.14
C ASP A 135 -16.49 -17.26 6.73
N ALA A 136 -17.79 -17.45 6.89
CA ALA A 136 -18.78 -16.41 6.54
C ALA A 136 -18.67 -15.20 7.47
N GLU A 137 -18.36 -15.42 8.75
CA GLU A 137 -18.12 -14.34 9.71
C GLU A 137 -16.82 -13.60 9.42
N LEU A 138 -15.72 -14.34 9.21
CA LEU A 138 -14.42 -13.77 8.82
C LEU A 138 -14.54 -12.97 7.52
N ALA A 139 -15.18 -13.55 6.50
CA ALA A 139 -15.38 -12.88 5.22
C ALA A 139 -16.25 -11.62 5.34
N ALA A 140 -17.30 -11.64 6.18
CA ALA A 140 -18.13 -10.48 6.43
C ALA A 140 -17.35 -9.35 7.12
N GLN A 141 -16.51 -9.67 8.11
CA GLN A 141 -15.63 -8.70 8.76
C GLN A 141 -14.61 -8.13 7.76
N LEU A 142 -13.95 -9.01 6.98
CA LEU A 142 -12.95 -8.60 5.99
C LEU A 142 -13.56 -7.69 4.90
N ARG A 143 -14.77 -7.99 4.41
CA ARG A 143 -15.47 -7.13 3.45
C ARG A 143 -15.88 -5.78 4.02
N THR A 144 -16.18 -5.71 5.32
CA THR A 144 -16.64 -4.46 5.94
C THR A 144 -15.47 -3.60 6.37
N MET A 145 -14.47 -4.19 7.03
CA MET A 145 -13.35 -3.46 7.62
C MET A 145 -12.12 -3.36 6.72
N GLY A 146 -11.96 -4.30 5.78
CA GLY A 146 -10.75 -4.44 4.96
C GLY A 146 -9.63 -5.22 5.65
N TYR A 147 -9.80 -5.68 6.88
CA TYR A 147 -8.79 -6.43 7.63
C TYR A 147 -9.39 -7.36 8.70
N LEU A 148 -8.54 -8.31 9.17
CA LEU A 148 -8.81 -9.23 10.30
C LEU A 148 -7.60 -9.31 11.23
N HIS A 149 -7.88 -9.61 12.50
CA HIS A 149 -6.90 -10.11 13.47
C HIS A 149 -7.38 -11.45 14.02
N ILE A 150 -6.61 -12.50 13.77
CA ILE A 150 -6.93 -13.88 14.18
C ILE A 150 -5.86 -14.35 15.16
N LYS A 151 -6.25 -14.73 16.36
CA LYS A 151 -5.34 -15.10 17.45
C LYS A 151 -4.97 -16.57 17.40
N GLY A 152 -3.71 -16.87 17.72
CA GLY A 152 -3.23 -18.22 18.01
C GLY A 152 -3.37 -19.19 16.85
N VAL A 153 -3.17 -18.74 15.60
CA VAL A 153 -3.27 -19.57 14.40
C VAL A 153 -2.09 -20.55 14.32
N PHE A 154 -0.91 -20.09 14.70
CA PHE A 154 0.33 -20.87 14.68
C PHE A 154 0.86 -21.08 16.09
N SER A 155 1.49 -22.21 16.35
CA SER A 155 2.09 -22.55 17.62
C SER A 155 3.43 -21.82 17.86
N ALA A 156 3.91 -21.85 19.09
CA ALA A 156 5.22 -21.29 19.45
C ALA A 156 6.35 -22.04 18.71
N GLU A 157 6.21 -23.36 18.53
CA GLU A 157 7.20 -24.18 17.83
C GLU A 157 7.25 -23.84 16.34
N GLU A 158 6.10 -23.61 15.70
CA GLU A 158 6.04 -23.20 14.28
C GLU A 158 6.68 -21.82 14.06
N THR A 159 6.38 -20.85 14.94
CA THR A 159 6.97 -19.52 14.86
C THR A 159 8.47 -19.50 15.16
N GLU A 160 8.92 -20.32 16.11
CA GLU A 160 10.34 -20.47 16.42
C GLU A 160 11.12 -21.09 15.25
N ALA A 161 10.59 -22.17 14.65
CA ALA A 161 11.20 -22.79 13.48
C ALA A 161 11.34 -21.79 12.32
N ALA A 162 10.31 -20.97 12.09
CA ALA A 162 10.37 -19.89 11.09
C ALA A 162 11.41 -18.83 11.44
N ASN A 163 11.50 -18.40 12.71
CA ASN A 163 12.51 -17.44 13.16
C ASN A 163 13.93 -17.94 12.95
N GLN A 164 14.21 -19.21 13.24
CA GLN A 164 15.53 -19.83 13.00
C GLN A 164 15.91 -19.83 11.51
N GLU A 165 14.94 -20.12 10.63
CA GLU A 165 15.17 -20.04 9.18
C GLU A 165 15.41 -18.59 8.71
N ILE A 166 14.70 -17.63 9.27
CA ILE A 166 14.93 -16.21 9.00
C ILE A 166 16.32 -15.79 9.45
N ASP A 167 16.79 -16.22 10.61
CA ASP A 167 18.16 -15.95 11.08
C ASP A 167 19.21 -16.58 10.15
N ARG A 168 18.96 -17.79 9.66
CA ARG A 168 19.81 -18.42 8.66
C ARG A 168 19.84 -17.63 7.35
N LEU A 169 18.69 -17.23 6.81
CA LEU A 169 18.61 -16.44 5.58
C LEU A 169 19.24 -15.05 5.77
N ALA A 170 19.04 -14.40 6.91
CA ALA A 170 19.62 -13.11 7.26
C ALA A 170 21.17 -13.18 7.30
N SER A 171 21.74 -14.29 7.79
CA SER A 171 23.19 -14.49 7.80
C SER A 171 23.83 -14.57 6.39
N LEU A 172 23.04 -14.95 5.40
CA LEU A 172 23.44 -15.06 4.00
C LEU A 172 23.20 -13.77 3.21
N ALA A 173 22.26 -12.94 3.66
CA ALA A 173 21.86 -11.71 2.98
C ALA A 173 22.99 -10.67 2.97
N ARG A 174 23.06 -9.87 1.90
CA ARG A 174 24.06 -8.80 1.73
C ARG A 174 23.38 -7.56 1.11
N PRO A 175 23.81 -6.34 1.49
CA PRO A 175 23.37 -5.14 0.77
C PRO A 175 23.64 -5.26 -0.72
N GLY A 176 22.63 -5.00 -1.55
CA GLY A 176 22.71 -5.06 -2.99
C GLY A 176 22.39 -6.42 -3.61
N ASP A 177 22.13 -7.47 -2.82
CA ASP A 177 21.57 -8.71 -3.35
C ASP A 177 20.09 -8.49 -3.80
N ASP A 178 19.54 -9.44 -4.56
CA ASP A 178 18.17 -9.37 -5.07
C ASP A 178 17.12 -10.04 -4.15
N GLN A 179 17.55 -10.39 -2.95
CA GLN A 179 16.77 -11.21 -2.01
C GLN A 179 16.60 -10.53 -0.66
N SER A 180 17.11 -9.29 -0.51
CA SER A 180 17.03 -8.54 0.74
C SER A 180 17.01 -7.03 0.53
N TRP A 181 16.30 -6.34 1.41
CA TRP A 181 16.32 -4.89 1.47
C TRP A 181 16.95 -4.41 2.77
N TRP A 182 17.68 -3.29 2.67
CA TRP A 182 18.48 -2.75 3.75
C TRP A 182 18.16 -1.29 4.00
N VAL A 183 18.33 -0.86 5.25
CA VAL A 183 18.08 0.52 5.68
C VAL A 183 19.26 1.05 6.45
N THR A 184 19.40 2.37 6.47
CA THR A 184 20.41 3.04 7.31
C THR A 184 19.87 3.23 8.72
N THR A 185 20.70 2.98 9.71
CA THR A 185 20.41 3.18 11.14
C THR A 185 20.94 4.55 11.61
N GLU A 186 20.55 4.98 12.81
CA GLU A 186 20.94 6.30 13.38
C GLU A 186 22.44 6.44 13.56
N ASP A 187 23.16 5.35 13.78
CA ASP A 187 24.62 5.32 13.89
C ASP A 187 25.34 5.24 12.52
N GLY A 188 24.58 5.29 11.42
CA GLY A 188 25.11 5.21 10.05
C GLY A 188 25.41 3.80 9.55
N SER A 189 25.15 2.77 10.35
CA SER A 189 25.27 1.38 9.90
C SER A 189 24.08 0.97 9.03
N THR A 190 24.15 -0.21 8.43
CA THR A 190 23.04 -0.78 7.65
C THR A 190 22.40 -1.95 8.40
N ALA A 191 21.09 -2.04 8.35
CA ALA A 191 20.34 -3.14 8.92
C ALA A 191 19.40 -3.78 7.88
N LEU A 192 19.31 -5.11 7.92
CA LEU A 192 18.34 -5.86 7.12
C LEU A 192 16.93 -5.49 7.56
N CYS A 193 16.07 -5.10 6.62
CA CYS A 193 14.69 -4.73 6.89
C CYS A 193 13.65 -5.62 6.21
N ARG A 194 14.03 -6.33 5.15
CA ARG A 194 13.14 -7.26 4.46
C ARG A 194 13.94 -8.38 3.79
N LEU A 195 13.44 -9.60 3.90
CA LEU A 195 13.80 -10.71 3.03
C LEU A 195 12.66 -10.89 2.01
N VAL A 196 12.99 -11.08 0.75
CA VAL A 196 12.03 -11.35 -0.34
C VAL A 196 12.27 -12.73 -0.93
N TYR A 197 11.26 -13.30 -1.56
CA TYR A 197 11.31 -14.68 -2.09
C TYR A 197 11.74 -15.72 -1.04
N ALA A 198 11.35 -15.50 0.21
CA ALA A 198 11.87 -16.27 1.34
C ALA A 198 11.47 -17.77 1.29
N SER A 199 10.25 -18.06 0.82
CA SER A 199 9.76 -19.43 0.66
C SER A 199 10.56 -20.24 -0.36
N LEU A 200 11.09 -19.61 -1.41
CA LEU A 200 11.93 -20.28 -2.41
C LEU A 200 13.30 -20.74 -1.85
N ARG A 201 13.68 -20.24 -0.68
CA ARG A 201 15.00 -20.50 -0.06
C ARG A 201 14.92 -21.24 1.27
N SER A 202 13.72 -21.57 1.74
CA SER A 202 13.48 -22.25 3.01
C SER A 202 12.29 -23.19 2.92
N PRO A 203 12.49 -24.51 3.06
CA PRO A 203 11.39 -25.46 3.13
C PRO A 203 10.39 -25.20 4.28
N VAL A 204 10.86 -24.65 5.40
CA VAL A 204 10.01 -24.26 6.54
C VAL A 204 9.09 -23.12 6.15
N LEU A 205 9.62 -22.06 5.54
CA LEU A 205 8.82 -20.91 5.11
C LEU A 205 7.90 -21.31 3.92
N ALA A 206 8.32 -22.20 3.03
CA ALA A 206 7.47 -22.74 1.99
C ALA A 206 6.30 -23.57 2.55
N ALA A 207 6.53 -24.33 3.61
CA ALA A 207 5.48 -25.06 4.29
C ALA A 207 4.44 -24.12 4.93
N LEU A 208 4.88 -23.02 5.57
CA LEU A 208 3.98 -22.00 6.10
C LEU A 208 3.22 -21.27 4.98
N GLU A 209 3.88 -20.93 3.87
CA GLU A 209 3.23 -20.32 2.71
C GLU A 209 2.09 -21.19 2.16
N SER A 210 2.33 -22.50 2.03
CA SER A 210 1.36 -23.45 1.51
C SER A 210 0.42 -24.04 2.57
N ASP A 211 0.52 -23.61 3.82
CA ASP A 211 -0.31 -24.12 4.92
C ASP A 211 -1.81 -23.94 4.63
N PRO A 212 -2.65 -24.96 4.86
CA PRO A 212 -4.08 -24.86 4.64
C PRO A 212 -4.76 -23.69 5.36
N ARG A 213 -4.25 -23.28 6.55
CA ARG A 213 -4.75 -22.11 7.29
C ARG A 213 -4.50 -20.81 6.52
N VAL A 214 -3.33 -20.68 5.89
CA VAL A 214 -2.98 -19.51 5.05
C VAL A 214 -3.81 -19.52 3.77
N GLN A 215 -3.95 -20.66 3.10
CA GLN A 215 -4.74 -20.81 1.88
C GLN A 215 -6.22 -20.47 2.12
N ARG A 216 -6.80 -20.97 3.23
CA ARG A 216 -8.16 -20.65 3.66
C ARG A 216 -8.35 -19.13 3.80
N LEU A 217 -7.46 -18.47 4.53
CA LEU A 217 -7.58 -17.01 4.78
C LEU A 217 -7.36 -16.18 3.51
N GLY A 218 -6.45 -16.58 2.65
CA GLY A 218 -6.15 -15.89 1.39
C GLY A 218 -7.26 -15.96 0.35
N THR A 219 -8.14 -16.95 0.46
CA THR A 219 -9.25 -17.18 -0.49
C THR A 219 -10.63 -16.86 0.08
N LEU A 220 -10.73 -16.28 1.28
CA LEU A 220 -12.00 -15.93 1.94
C LEU A 220 -12.93 -15.06 1.09
N LEU A 221 -12.38 -14.12 0.32
CA LEU A 221 -13.16 -13.19 -0.50
C LEU A 221 -13.38 -13.69 -1.92
N ASP A 222 -12.38 -14.37 -2.49
CA ASP A 222 -12.41 -14.93 -3.83
C ASP A 222 -11.59 -16.22 -3.89
N PRO A 223 -12.22 -17.36 -4.20
CA PRO A 223 -11.53 -18.66 -4.31
C PRO A 223 -10.53 -18.74 -5.47
N ASN A 224 -10.51 -17.76 -6.37
CA ASN A 224 -9.58 -17.72 -7.50
C ASN A 224 -8.25 -17.05 -7.16
N LEU A 225 -8.11 -16.40 -6.02
CA LEU A 225 -6.83 -15.78 -5.61
C LEU A 225 -5.74 -16.83 -5.43
N ARG A 226 -4.52 -16.52 -5.86
CA ARG A 226 -3.37 -17.43 -5.85
C ARG A 226 -2.11 -16.72 -5.36
N ILE A 227 -1.26 -17.48 -4.70
CA ILE A 227 0.10 -17.08 -4.35
C ILE A 227 0.98 -17.12 -5.61
N ALA A 228 1.95 -16.21 -5.68
CA ALA A 228 2.98 -16.20 -6.70
C ALA A 228 4.36 -16.03 -6.04
N PRO A 229 4.98 -17.13 -5.59
CA PRO A 229 6.20 -17.10 -4.79
C PRO A 229 7.43 -16.58 -5.54
N ASP A 230 7.40 -16.59 -6.87
CA ASP A 230 8.46 -16.15 -7.78
C ASP A 230 8.22 -14.76 -8.38
N ARG A 231 7.16 -14.06 -7.98
CA ARG A 231 6.76 -12.77 -8.55
C ARG A 231 6.55 -11.72 -7.46
N MET A 232 6.50 -10.47 -7.88
CA MET A 232 6.38 -9.30 -6.99
C MET A 232 7.56 -9.26 -6.01
N GLU A 233 7.37 -9.60 -4.78
CA GLU A 233 8.40 -9.83 -3.76
C GLU A 233 8.32 -11.26 -3.19
N GLY A 234 7.43 -12.09 -3.75
CA GLY A 234 7.14 -13.43 -3.28
C GLY A 234 6.64 -13.44 -1.84
N THR A 235 6.95 -14.48 -1.10
CA THR A 235 6.78 -14.49 0.36
C THR A 235 7.88 -13.63 0.98
N ALA A 236 7.47 -12.54 1.63
CA ALA A 236 8.36 -11.56 2.20
C ALA A 236 8.37 -11.62 3.73
N VAL A 237 9.51 -11.36 4.34
CA VAL A 237 9.63 -11.20 5.79
C VAL A 237 10.02 -9.76 6.11
N LEU A 238 9.10 -9.02 6.70
CA LEU A 238 9.38 -7.70 7.23
C LEU A 238 10.12 -7.83 8.57
N ILE A 239 11.24 -7.12 8.70
CA ILE A 239 12.06 -7.08 9.90
C ILE A 239 12.16 -5.63 10.35
N LYS A 240 11.46 -5.27 11.42
CA LYS A 240 11.57 -3.96 12.03
C LYS A 240 12.57 -3.97 13.16
N VAL A 241 13.53 -3.07 13.09
CA VAL A 241 14.58 -2.90 14.10
C VAL A 241 14.51 -1.47 14.64
N PRO A 242 14.65 -1.23 15.92
CA PRO A 242 14.76 0.11 16.51
C PRO A 242 15.91 0.93 15.93
N GLY A 243 15.85 2.27 16.07
CA GLY A 243 16.99 3.15 15.74
C GLY A 243 17.25 3.36 14.25
N ARG A 244 16.22 3.42 13.39
CA ARG A 244 16.38 3.63 11.95
C ARG A 244 16.07 5.06 11.55
N THR A 245 16.87 5.64 10.66
CA THR A 245 16.69 7.00 10.16
C THR A 245 15.99 7.07 8.82
N SER A 246 16.14 6.06 7.97
CA SER A 246 15.58 6.10 6.61
C SER A 246 15.30 4.71 6.05
N GLY A 247 14.49 4.66 5.03
CA GLY A 247 14.23 3.46 4.22
C GLY A 247 12.86 2.81 4.44
N LEU A 248 12.59 1.77 3.67
CA LEU A 248 11.29 1.09 3.51
C LEU A 248 10.79 0.30 4.73
N SER A 249 11.39 0.47 5.90
CA SER A 249 10.92 -0.21 7.12
C SER A 249 9.96 0.61 7.97
N ASN A 250 9.96 1.92 7.79
CA ASN A 250 8.92 2.79 8.30
C ASN A 250 7.96 3.00 7.14
N ILE A 251 6.89 2.22 7.14
CA ILE A 251 5.96 2.22 6.02
C ILE A 251 4.91 3.28 6.32
N PRO A 252 4.92 4.41 5.58
CA PRO A 252 3.94 5.47 5.76
C PRO A 252 2.53 4.98 5.42
N TRP A 253 1.53 5.80 5.62
CA TRP A 253 0.18 5.52 5.18
C TRP A 253 0.13 5.31 3.67
N HIS A 254 -0.38 4.17 3.23
CA HIS A 254 -0.46 3.77 1.82
C HIS A 254 -1.53 2.70 1.59
N GLN A 255 -1.84 2.48 0.34
CA GLN A 255 -2.52 1.30 -0.18
C GLN A 255 -1.49 0.51 -0.99
N ASP A 256 -1.39 -0.79 -0.78
CA ASP A 256 -0.40 -1.64 -1.48
C ASP A 256 -0.65 -1.69 -2.99
N CYS A 257 -1.94 -1.68 -3.37
CA CYS A 257 -2.34 -1.67 -4.76
C CYS A 257 -1.77 -0.44 -5.49
N GLY A 258 -1.15 -0.68 -6.62
CA GLY A 258 -0.61 0.36 -7.46
C GLY A 258 0.81 0.80 -7.17
N THR A 259 1.45 0.39 -6.08
CA THR A 259 2.89 0.62 -5.90
C THR A 259 3.73 -0.27 -6.81
N GLY A 260 3.21 -1.42 -7.21
CA GLY A 260 3.86 -2.38 -8.11
C GLY A 260 3.36 -2.39 -9.55
N GLY A 261 2.70 -1.34 -10.05
CA GLY A 261 2.24 -1.27 -11.45
C GLY A 261 1.00 -2.08 -11.77
N HIS A 262 0.05 -2.19 -10.85
CA HIS A 262 -1.22 -2.89 -11.06
C HIS A 262 -2.43 -2.04 -10.67
N ALA A 263 -3.62 -2.51 -11.05
CA ALA A 263 -4.88 -1.82 -10.82
C ALA A 263 -5.09 -1.47 -9.34
N ILE A 264 -5.68 -0.31 -9.10
CA ILE A 264 -5.93 0.24 -7.76
C ILE A 264 -6.94 -0.62 -6.98
N PHE A 265 -7.95 -1.18 -7.63
CA PHE A 265 -8.91 -2.07 -6.99
C PHE A 265 -8.57 -3.53 -7.25
N CYS A 266 -7.48 -3.90 -6.67
CA CYS A 266 -7.04 -5.28 -6.66
C CYS A 266 -7.71 -5.98 -5.47
N PRO A 267 -8.44 -7.08 -5.66
CA PRO A 267 -9.00 -7.87 -4.55
C PRO A 267 -7.94 -8.70 -3.84
N SER A 268 -6.67 -8.40 -4.04
CA SER A 268 -5.56 -9.12 -3.40
C SER A 268 -5.64 -9.04 -1.88
N VAL A 269 -5.25 -10.12 -1.24
CA VAL A 269 -5.29 -10.27 0.22
C VAL A 269 -3.90 -10.59 0.73
N SER A 270 -3.40 -9.77 1.64
CA SER A 270 -2.13 -9.98 2.33
C SER A 270 -2.35 -10.64 3.69
N ILE A 271 -1.63 -11.72 3.95
CA ILE A 271 -1.67 -12.48 5.21
C ILE A 271 -0.35 -12.27 5.91
N GLY A 272 -0.39 -11.67 7.10
CA GLY A 272 0.78 -11.43 7.95
C GLY A 272 0.85 -12.42 9.11
N ILE A 273 1.73 -13.42 9.03
CA ILE A 273 2.02 -14.34 10.13
C ILE A 273 2.96 -13.63 11.11
N GLN A 274 2.51 -13.42 12.34
CA GLN A 274 3.27 -12.72 13.36
C GLN A 274 4.27 -13.67 14.02
N LEU A 275 5.54 -13.57 13.65
CA LEU A 275 6.58 -14.48 14.14
C LEU A 275 7.15 -14.04 15.49
N THR A 276 7.08 -12.72 15.73
CA THR A 276 7.38 -12.14 17.03
C THR A 276 6.22 -11.32 17.48
N GLY A 277 5.48 -11.13 18.23
CA GLY A 277 4.38 -10.17 18.45
C GLY A 277 4.68 -8.73 17.99
N SER A 278 3.67 -7.92 17.96
CA SER A 278 3.79 -6.51 17.61
C SER A 278 2.92 -5.64 18.53
N SER A 279 3.40 -4.41 18.74
CA SER A 279 2.70 -3.38 19.51
C SER A 279 3.03 -2.00 18.94
N ALA A 280 2.38 -0.96 19.44
CA ALA A 280 2.74 0.41 19.10
C ALA A 280 4.24 0.70 19.30
N ALA A 281 4.85 0.12 20.34
CA ALA A 281 6.28 0.29 20.62
C ALA A 281 7.19 -0.38 19.58
N THR A 282 6.74 -1.43 18.91
CA THR A 282 7.51 -2.13 17.86
C THR A 282 7.04 -1.78 16.45
N GLY A 283 6.14 -0.80 16.29
CA GLY A 283 5.59 -0.37 15.02
C GLY A 283 4.61 -1.38 14.44
N ASN A 284 3.52 -1.64 15.16
CA ASN A 284 2.44 -2.53 14.75
C ASN A 284 1.78 -2.10 13.43
N LEU A 285 0.98 -2.97 12.85
CA LEU A 285 0.11 -2.62 11.73
C LEU A 285 -0.97 -1.65 12.22
N GLN A 286 -1.12 -0.53 11.54
CA GLN A 286 -2.20 0.44 11.71
C GLN A 286 -3.05 0.46 10.46
N VAL A 287 -4.36 0.50 10.61
CA VAL A 287 -5.32 0.45 9.51
C VAL A 287 -6.41 1.51 9.68
N VAL A 288 -6.95 1.98 8.55
CA VAL A 288 -8.17 2.80 8.52
C VAL A 288 -9.33 1.88 8.15
N PRO A 289 -10.22 1.54 9.11
CA PRO A 289 -11.33 0.64 8.86
C PRO A 289 -12.24 1.09 7.71
N GLY A 290 -12.58 0.17 6.81
CA GLY A 290 -13.51 0.45 5.71
C GLY A 290 -12.97 1.35 4.61
N SER A 291 -11.66 1.63 4.57
CA SER A 291 -11.06 2.53 3.57
C SER A 291 -10.77 1.87 2.21
N HIS A 292 -10.87 0.55 2.12
CA HIS A 292 -10.72 -0.15 0.84
C HIS A 292 -11.83 0.24 -0.14
N GLY A 293 -11.53 0.27 -1.42
CA GLY A 293 -12.45 0.75 -2.45
C GLY A 293 -12.66 2.28 -2.46
N GLN A 294 -11.89 3.02 -1.68
CA GLN A 294 -11.97 4.46 -1.56
C GLN A 294 -10.57 5.09 -1.63
N THR A 295 -10.50 6.39 -1.91
CA THR A 295 -9.23 7.08 -1.96
C THR A 295 -8.97 7.83 -0.66
N LEU A 296 -7.72 7.82 -0.22
CA LEU A 296 -7.21 8.68 0.85
C LEU A 296 -5.96 9.39 0.33
N HIS A 297 -5.66 10.56 0.90
CA HIS A 297 -4.40 11.22 0.60
C HIS A 297 -3.23 10.34 1.02
N TYR A 298 -2.37 10.01 0.07
CA TYR A 298 -1.16 9.24 0.32
C TYR A 298 -0.22 10.00 1.25
N LEU A 299 0.42 9.27 2.16
CA LEU A 299 1.65 9.68 2.87
C LEU A 299 1.51 10.78 3.94
N TRP A 300 0.35 11.41 4.15
CA TRP A 300 0.25 12.57 5.03
C TRP A 300 -0.51 12.28 6.33
N LYS A 301 0.24 12.07 7.40
CA LYS A 301 -0.32 11.93 8.76
C LYS A 301 -1.21 13.11 9.15
N ASP A 302 -0.87 14.31 8.72
CA ASP A 302 -1.57 15.54 9.06
C ASP A 302 -2.98 15.63 8.44
N ARG A 303 -3.25 14.90 7.36
CA ARG A 303 -4.55 14.86 6.69
C ARG A 303 -5.43 13.69 7.14
N LEU A 304 -4.89 12.80 7.97
CA LEU A 304 -5.66 11.76 8.66
C LEU A 304 -6.24 12.22 10.01
N THR A 305 -6.19 13.52 10.31
CA THR A 305 -6.87 14.08 11.48
C THR A 305 -8.37 13.81 11.35
N ASN A 306 -8.95 13.19 12.37
CA ASN A 306 -10.35 12.73 12.41
C ASN A 306 -10.68 11.46 11.62
N VAL A 307 -9.70 10.76 11.06
CA VAL A 307 -9.91 9.43 10.46
C VAL A 307 -9.73 8.38 11.56
N PRO A 308 -10.65 7.40 11.71
CA PRO A 308 -10.49 6.33 12.68
C PRO A 308 -9.28 5.47 12.32
N VAL A 309 -8.39 5.25 13.26
CA VAL A 309 -7.22 4.42 13.10
C VAL A 309 -7.23 3.32 14.14
N VAL A 310 -7.05 2.08 13.71
CA VAL A 310 -6.91 0.91 14.59
C VAL A 310 -5.49 0.40 14.51
N GLY A 311 -4.78 0.38 15.65
CA GLY A 311 -3.50 -0.30 15.80
C GLY A 311 -3.71 -1.75 16.22
N ILE A 312 -3.12 -2.69 15.51
CA ILE A 312 -3.30 -4.12 15.75
C ILE A 312 -2.11 -4.65 16.55
N ASP A 313 -2.30 -4.82 17.85
CA ASP A 313 -1.32 -5.48 18.71
C ASP A 313 -1.50 -6.99 18.61
N THR A 314 -0.39 -7.72 18.43
CA THR A 314 -0.40 -9.16 18.17
C THR A 314 0.58 -9.91 19.08
N ALA A 315 0.28 -11.17 19.36
CA ALA A 315 1.20 -12.14 19.92
C ALA A 315 1.91 -12.97 18.83
N PRO A 316 3.03 -13.65 19.13
CA PRO A 316 3.58 -14.65 18.22
C PRO A 316 2.54 -15.73 17.89
N GLY A 317 2.43 -16.10 16.62
CA GLY A 317 1.44 -17.07 16.14
C GLY A 317 0.09 -16.48 15.74
N ASP A 318 -0.17 -15.20 16.04
CA ASP A 318 -1.33 -14.49 15.49
C ASP A 318 -1.18 -14.25 13.99
N VAL A 319 -2.30 -14.05 13.32
CA VAL A 319 -2.35 -13.71 11.90
C VAL A 319 -3.15 -12.44 11.70
N THR A 320 -2.60 -11.50 10.93
CA THR A 320 -3.35 -10.38 10.40
C THR A 320 -3.66 -10.64 8.93
N VAL A 321 -4.86 -10.30 8.49
CA VAL A 321 -5.26 -10.35 7.08
C VAL A 321 -5.71 -8.97 6.67
N HIS A 322 -5.29 -8.48 5.50
CA HIS A 322 -5.84 -7.23 4.98
C HIS A 322 -5.97 -7.28 3.46
N ILE A 323 -7.00 -6.60 2.96
CA ILE A 323 -7.14 -6.30 1.53
C ILE A 323 -6.06 -5.29 1.19
N GLN A 324 -5.32 -5.48 0.11
CA GLN A 324 -4.17 -4.64 -0.24
C GLN A 324 -4.54 -3.17 -0.50
N ASP A 325 -5.79 -2.90 -0.76
CA ASP A 325 -6.29 -1.55 -0.99
C ASP A 325 -6.85 -0.86 0.28
N VAL A 326 -6.84 -1.52 1.43
CA VAL A 326 -7.11 -0.81 2.70
C VAL A 326 -5.96 0.14 3.02
N MET A 327 -6.28 1.37 3.45
CA MET A 327 -5.26 2.31 3.88
C MET A 327 -4.63 1.84 5.18
N HIS A 328 -3.32 1.62 5.14
CA HIS A 328 -2.59 1.10 6.29
C HIS A 328 -1.18 1.68 6.41
N ALA A 329 -0.59 1.50 7.57
CA ALA A 329 0.77 1.95 7.87
C ALA A 329 1.45 1.02 8.87
N SER A 330 2.76 1.14 8.95
CA SER A 330 3.55 0.48 9.98
C SER A 330 4.62 1.46 10.46
N PRO A 331 4.33 2.28 11.50
CA PRO A 331 5.16 3.40 11.91
C PRO A 331 6.52 2.95 12.48
N LYS A 332 7.41 3.92 12.68
CA LYS A 332 8.72 3.71 13.29
C LYS A 332 8.56 3.09 14.69
N PRO A 333 9.33 2.04 15.03
CA PRO A 333 9.41 1.57 16.41
C PRO A 333 9.91 2.66 17.36
N THR A 334 9.26 2.80 18.50
CA THR A 334 9.65 3.74 19.57
C THR A 334 10.28 3.05 20.76
N GLY A 335 10.15 1.73 20.87
CA GLY A 335 10.71 0.90 21.92
C GLY A 335 11.83 -0.02 21.47
N ALA A 336 12.46 -0.69 22.41
CA ALA A 336 13.40 -1.77 22.15
C ALA A 336 12.61 -3.04 21.77
N GLY A 337 13.06 -3.75 20.77
CA GLY A 337 12.46 -5.01 20.33
C GLY A 337 12.37 -5.07 18.81
N GLN A 338 12.59 -6.25 18.29
CA GLN A 338 12.47 -6.52 16.87
C GLN A 338 11.08 -7.08 16.57
N ARG A 339 10.45 -6.58 15.50
CA ARG A 339 9.25 -7.18 14.96
C ARG A 339 9.60 -7.95 13.69
N ARG A 340 9.10 -9.18 13.61
CA ARG A 340 9.18 -10.02 12.40
C ARG A 340 7.78 -10.47 12.01
N THR A 341 7.41 -10.19 10.76
CA THR A 341 6.14 -10.62 10.18
C THR A 341 6.43 -11.23 8.81
N MET A 342 5.98 -12.46 8.59
CA MET A 342 6.02 -13.11 7.28
C MET A 342 4.73 -12.79 6.54
N TYR A 343 4.84 -12.21 5.36
CA TYR A 343 3.72 -11.86 4.49
C TYR A 343 3.58 -12.84 3.34
N VAL A 344 2.37 -13.37 3.16
CA VAL A 344 1.96 -14.20 2.04
C VAL A 344 0.79 -13.50 1.36
N THR A 345 0.94 -13.15 0.08
CA THR A 345 -0.10 -12.42 -0.64
C THR A 345 -0.74 -13.31 -1.69
N HIS A 346 -2.07 -13.26 -1.70
CA HIS A 346 -2.90 -13.93 -2.71
C HIS A 346 -3.40 -12.88 -3.70
N TYR A 347 -3.14 -13.09 -4.98
CA TYR A 347 -3.43 -12.17 -6.07
C TYR A 347 -4.43 -12.78 -7.06
N PRO A 348 -5.22 -11.95 -7.77
CA PRO A 348 -5.99 -12.41 -8.91
C PRO A 348 -5.05 -12.85 -10.04
N PRO A 349 -5.29 -14.00 -10.69
CA PRO A 349 -4.42 -14.49 -11.78
C PRO A 349 -4.23 -13.48 -12.93
N ALA A 350 -5.27 -12.71 -13.26
CA ALA A 350 -5.22 -11.69 -14.30
C ALA A 350 -4.17 -10.59 -14.04
N LEU A 351 -3.71 -10.43 -12.80
CA LEU A 351 -2.67 -9.47 -12.45
C LEU A 351 -1.34 -9.77 -13.17
N TRP A 352 -1.03 -11.04 -13.39
CA TRP A 352 0.21 -11.47 -14.03
C TRP A 352 0.33 -11.08 -15.49
N ASP A 353 -0.79 -10.92 -16.18
CA ASP A 353 -0.84 -10.45 -17.56
C ASP A 353 -0.60 -8.94 -17.65
N HIS A 354 -0.73 -8.25 -16.52
CA HIS A 354 -0.67 -6.80 -16.41
C HIS A 354 0.70 -6.29 -15.96
N ILE A 355 1.41 -7.03 -15.11
CA ILE A 355 2.73 -6.66 -14.61
C ILE A 355 3.78 -7.20 -15.57
N GLY A 356 4.43 -6.28 -16.31
CA GLY A 356 5.51 -6.61 -17.23
C GLY A 356 6.82 -6.98 -16.53
N PRO A 357 7.78 -7.50 -17.29
CA PRO A 357 9.13 -7.74 -16.78
C PRO A 357 9.78 -6.48 -16.22
N GLY A 358 10.40 -6.55 -15.05
CA GLY A 358 11.06 -5.42 -14.39
C GLY A 358 10.12 -4.39 -13.78
N GLN A 359 8.81 -4.67 -13.73
CA GLN A 359 7.78 -3.79 -13.17
C GLN A 359 7.21 -4.31 -11.84
N ALA A 360 7.64 -5.46 -11.37
CA ALA A 360 7.27 -5.95 -10.05
C ALA A 360 7.88 -5.06 -8.95
N LEU A 361 7.24 -4.97 -7.79
CA LEU A 361 7.68 -4.09 -6.70
C LEU A 361 9.16 -4.28 -6.34
N ASN A 362 9.62 -5.52 -6.24
CA ASN A 362 11.03 -5.80 -5.94
C ASN A 362 11.97 -5.27 -7.02
N ASP A 363 11.62 -5.39 -8.30
CA ASP A 363 12.40 -4.84 -9.41
C ASP A 363 12.47 -3.31 -9.34
N LEU A 364 11.35 -2.65 -9.05
CA LEU A 364 11.27 -1.19 -8.91
C LEU A 364 12.11 -0.71 -7.73
N VAL A 365 12.03 -1.35 -6.58
CA VAL A 365 12.82 -1.00 -5.39
C VAL A 365 14.32 -1.12 -5.67
N ARG A 366 14.76 -2.16 -6.36
CA ARG A 366 16.17 -2.38 -6.68
C ARG A 366 16.71 -1.42 -7.74
N ASN A 367 15.94 -1.18 -8.78
CA ASN A 367 16.41 -0.45 -9.95
C ASN A 367 16.11 1.05 -9.88
N ARG A 368 15.31 1.51 -8.91
CA ARG A 368 14.80 2.87 -8.77
C ARG A 368 14.98 3.44 -7.37
N THR A 369 16.12 3.17 -6.75
CA THR A 369 16.42 3.54 -5.35
C THR A 369 16.24 5.04 -5.10
N GLU A 370 16.60 5.91 -6.05
CA GLU A 370 16.44 7.36 -5.92
C GLU A 370 14.96 7.77 -5.93
N GLN A 371 14.16 7.18 -6.82
CA GLN A 371 12.72 7.44 -6.90
C GLN A 371 12.03 6.93 -5.63
N VAL A 372 12.37 5.73 -5.17
CA VAL A 372 11.84 5.17 -3.93
C VAL A 372 12.19 6.04 -2.72
N ALA A 373 13.42 6.58 -2.65
CA ALA A 373 13.81 7.49 -1.60
C ALA A 373 12.97 8.79 -1.59
N ARG A 374 12.56 9.27 -2.77
CA ARG A 374 11.69 10.45 -2.90
C ARG A 374 10.26 10.20 -2.43
N LEU A 375 9.75 8.96 -2.52
CA LEU A 375 8.44 8.60 -1.99
C LEU A 375 8.36 8.73 -0.46
N GLY A 376 9.49 8.49 0.22
CA GLY A 376 9.58 8.61 1.68
C GLY A 376 9.57 10.04 2.21
N GLY A 377 9.78 11.04 1.34
CA GLY A 377 9.93 12.46 1.71
C GLY A 377 11.07 12.72 2.71
N PRO A 378 11.47 13.96 2.95
CA PRO A 378 12.20 14.28 4.16
C PRO A 378 11.24 14.02 5.32
N SER A 379 11.63 13.14 6.24
CA SER A 379 10.82 12.84 7.42
C SER A 379 10.56 14.16 8.16
N ARG A 380 9.34 14.68 8.08
CA ARG A 380 8.88 15.81 8.90
C ARG A 380 8.73 15.42 10.39
N ASP A 381 9.16 14.22 10.74
CA ASP A 381 9.26 13.76 12.14
C ASP A 381 10.49 14.34 12.88
N ALA A 382 11.16 15.37 12.32
CA ALA A 382 12.31 16.03 12.91
C ALA A 382 11.98 17.47 13.37
N THR A 383 10.79 17.68 13.97
CA THR A 383 10.55 18.83 14.87
C THR A 383 9.52 18.44 15.92
#